data_a7a3ec007941671ecbc39b9979f97418
#
_entry.id   a7a3ec007941671ecbc39b9979f97418
#
_cell.length_a   1.000
_cell.length_b   1.000
_cell.length_c   1.000
_cell.angle_alpha   90.00
_cell.angle_beta   90.00
_cell.angle_gamma   90.00
#
_symmetry.space_group_name_H-M   'P 1'
#
loop_
_entity.id
_entity.type
_entity.pdbx_description
1 polymer ?
#
loop_
_entity_poly.entity_id
_entity_poly.type
_entity_poly.pdbx_seq_one_letter_code
_entity_poly.pdbx_strand_id
1 'polypeptide(L)'
;MIVTVTPNTCVDYTLLLPEFRLGETLRATEAAWGMGGKAADAAWILGRWGVPSLAMGFAAGQIGQRMEAMLQARGVATDFVEAEGETRLNVVVVCAKSKQQSTLTANTLRVRAEHVDQLRSRYMRALDQASCVILGGSLPEGAPHSLYSDLIGAARARNIPVIFDSSGSALRMGLAARPQLIKPNQAELAELTGQVVKSLEDAYQAASVLQRTFGVDLIATMGEQGALALIGQKHYYIPPLRVEAVSTAGAGDAILAGMAVALSRREPPEAGLRLGFALAGAVLRTLATADYQPEDARRFLEQVQLLPWPS
;
A
#
# COMPACT_ATOMS: atom_id res chain seq x y z
N MET A 1 -14.73 10.92 -3.23
CA MET A 1 -13.32 10.88 -3.68
C MET A 1 -12.52 10.01 -2.73
N ILE A 2 -11.54 9.25 -3.21
CA ILE A 2 -10.61 8.49 -2.34
C ILE A 2 -9.46 9.42 -1.95
N VAL A 3 -9.17 9.51 -0.64
CA VAL A 3 -8.04 10.28 -0.11
C VAL A 3 -6.94 9.31 0.30
N THR A 4 -5.70 9.55 -0.11
CA THR A 4 -4.55 8.72 0.26
C THR A 4 -3.53 9.57 1.02
N VAL A 5 -2.98 9.06 2.12
CA VAL A 5 -1.97 9.79 2.91
C VAL A 5 -0.73 8.92 3.10
N THR A 6 0.39 9.39 2.56
CA THR A 6 1.71 8.80 2.74
C THR A 6 2.61 9.80 3.45
N PRO A 7 2.82 9.70 4.76
CA PRO A 7 3.66 10.66 5.48
C PRO A 7 5.13 10.63 5.05
N ASN A 8 5.69 9.46 4.76
CA ASN A 8 7.08 9.31 4.34
C ASN A 8 7.17 8.89 2.88
N THR A 9 6.95 9.87 2.01
CA THR A 9 6.89 9.69 0.55
C THR A 9 8.21 9.23 -0.05
N CYS A 10 8.14 8.57 -1.19
CA CYS A 10 9.31 8.20 -2.00
C CYS A 10 8.93 8.03 -3.48
N VAL A 11 9.96 8.00 -4.30
CA VAL A 11 9.89 7.51 -5.69
C VAL A 11 10.83 6.32 -5.79
N ASP A 12 10.44 5.30 -6.51
CA ASP A 12 11.24 4.11 -6.72
C ASP A 12 11.94 4.14 -8.08
N TYR A 13 13.22 3.83 -8.11
CA TYR A 13 13.98 3.59 -9.32
C TYR A 13 14.39 2.12 -9.35
N THR A 14 13.74 1.35 -10.18
CA THR A 14 13.94 -0.09 -10.26
C THR A 14 14.96 -0.43 -11.33
N LEU A 15 15.94 -1.27 -10.97
CA LEU A 15 17.00 -1.75 -11.84
C LEU A 15 16.87 -3.28 -11.99
N LEU A 16 16.80 -3.76 -13.22
CA LEU A 16 16.89 -5.18 -13.53
C LEU A 16 18.36 -5.54 -13.80
N LEU A 17 18.91 -6.36 -12.93
CA LEU A 17 20.27 -6.87 -13.05
C LEU A 17 20.28 -8.34 -13.48
N PRO A 18 21.17 -8.77 -14.37
CA PRO A 18 21.36 -10.20 -14.65
C PRO A 18 21.69 -10.99 -13.38
N GLU A 19 22.62 -10.46 -12.58
CA GLU A 19 23.05 -11.01 -11.30
C GLU A 19 23.48 -9.86 -10.37
N PHE A 20 23.24 -10.00 -9.07
CA PHE A 20 23.66 -9.03 -8.06
C PHE A 20 24.88 -9.55 -7.30
N ARG A 21 25.98 -8.80 -7.32
CA ARG A 21 27.24 -9.12 -6.63
C ARG A 21 27.77 -7.89 -5.91
N LEU A 22 28.14 -8.04 -4.66
CA LEU A 22 28.80 -6.99 -3.90
C LEU A 22 30.24 -6.79 -4.37
N GLY A 23 30.72 -5.53 -4.36
CA GLY A 23 32.08 -5.17 -4.69
C GLY A 23 32.39 -5.01 -6.20
N GLU A 24 31.38 -5.14 -7.05
CA GLU A 24 31.49 -4.98 -8.50
C GLU A 24 30.72 -3.77 -9.04
N THR A 25 31.15 -3.26 -10.20
CA THR A 25 30.33 -2.33 -10.98
C THR A 25 29.31 -3.13 -11.78
N LEU A 26 28.05 -3.03 -11.39
CA LEU A 26 26.97 -3.76 -12.04
C LEU A 26 26.27 -2.87 -13.08
N ARG A 27 25.85 -3.48 -14.20
CA ARG A 27 25.09 -2.80 -15.25
C ARG A 27 23.71 -3.43 -15.35
N ALA A 28 22.68 -2.58 -15.14
CA ALA A 28 21.31 -2.97 -15.35
C ALA A 28 21.02 -3.18 -16.84
N THR A 29 20.22 -4.19 -17.15
CA THR A 29 19.70 -4.44 -18.51
C THR A 29 18.48 -3.56 -18.79
N GLU A 30 17.72 -3.25 -17.75
CA GLU A 30 16.55 -2.37 -17.81
C GLU A 30 16.48 -1.51 -16.55
N ALA A 31 15.85 -0.33 -16.69
CA ALA A 31 15.57 0.55 -15.57
C ALA A 31 14.20 1.21 -15.73
N ALA A 32 13.48 1.38 -14.63
CA ALA A 32 12.16 1.99 -14.65
C ALA A 32 11.92 2.88 -13.43
N TRP A 33 11.21 3.98 -13.64
CA TRP A 33 10.69 4.82 -12.58
C TRP A 33 9.30 4.34 -12.19
N GLY A 34 9.08 4.17 -10.89
CA GLY A 34 7.80 3.82 -10.29
C GLY A 34 7.43 4.76 -9.17
N MET A 35 6.21 4.69 -8.73
CA MET A 35 5.81 5.35 -7.49
C MET A 35 6.40 4.55 -6.32
N GLY A 36 6.49 5.17 -5.16
CA GLY A 36 6.86 4.53 -3.92
C GLY A 36 6.08 5.08 -2.75
N GLY A 37 5.94 4.26 -1.72
CA GLY A 37 5.16 4.61 -0.53
C GLY A 37 3.71 4.15 -0.61
N LYS A 38 3.36 3.25 0.28
CA LYS A 38 2.14 2.42 0.24
C LYS A 38 0.85 3.13 -0.22
N ALA A 39 0.45 4.25 0.41
CA ALA A 39 -0.77 4.94 0.01
C ALA A 39 -0.59 5.77 -1.28
N ALA A 40 0.62 6.26 -1.58
CA ALA A 40 0.93 6.91 -2.84
C ALA A 40 0.95 5.91 -4.01
N ASP A 41 1.43 4.69 -3.78
CA ASP A 41 1.35 3.58 -4.74
C ASP A 41 -0.11 3.27 -5.08
N ALA A 42 -0.97 3.21 -4.05
CA ALA A 42 -2.40 3.01 -4.27
C ALA A 42 -3.02 4.17 -5.09
N ALA A 43 -2.67 5.44 -4.81
CA ALA A 43 -3.12 6.59 -5.60
C ALA A 43 -2.66 6.51 -7.06
N TRP A 44 -1.40 6.12 -7.29
CA TRP A 44 -0.81 5.92 -8.62
C TRP A 44 -1.56 4.85 -9.42
N ILE A 45 -1.91 3.74 -8.77
CA ILE A 45 -2.72 2.66 -9.35
C ILE A 45 -4.14 3.14 -9.65
N LEU A 46 -4.78 3.85 -8.71
CA LEU A 46 -6.12 4.40 -8.89
C LEU A 46 -6.18 5.37 -10.08
N GLY A 47 -5.19 6.27 -10.21
CA GLY A 47 -5.10 7.20 -11.34
C GLY A 47 -5.05 6.47 -12.68
N ARG A 48 -4.23 5.42 -12.80
CA ARG A 48 -4.18 4.60 -14.02
C ARG A 48 -5.48 3.83 -14.30
N TRP A 49 -6.22 3.47 -13.24
CA TRP A 49 -7.55 2.85 -13.37
C TRP A 49 -8.67 3.84 -13.69
N GLY A 50 -8.36 5.15 -13.71
CA GLY A 50 -9.33 6.20 -13.97
C GLY A 50 -10.24 6.54 -12.78
N VAL A 51 -9.79 6.28 -11.56
CA VAL A 51 -10.53 6.57 -10.33
C VAL A 51 -10.01 7.86 -9.69
N PRO A 52 -10.85 8.89 -9.53
CA PRO A 52 -10.46 10.15 -8.92
C PRO A 52 -9.96 9.96 -7.48
N SER A 53 -8.77 10.47 -7.20
CA SER A 53 -8.16 10.41 -5.86
C SER A 53 -7.37 11.67 -5.55
N LEU A 54 -7.14 11.92 -4.25
CA LEU A 54 -6.30 12.98 -3.73
C LEU A 54 -5.15 12.34 -2.94
N ALA A 55 -3.91 12.57 -3.36
CA ALA A 55 -2.71 12.13 -2.66
C ALA A 55 -2.18 13.24 -1.76
N MET A 56 -1.90 12.90 -0.50
CA MET A 56 -1.43 13.79 0.55
C MET A 56 -0.26 13.19 1.32
N GLY A 57 0.44 14.01 2.05
CA GLY A 57 1.57 13.62 2.90
C GLY A 57 2.59 14.75 2.96
N PHE A 58 3.86 14.39 3.11
CA PHE A 58 4.96 15.36 3.03
C PHE A 58 5.78 15.12 1.77
N ALA A 59 6.23 16.21 1.15
CA ALA A 59 7.12 16.18 0.00
C ALA A 59 8.24 17.22 0.19
N ALA A 60 9.43 16.96 -0.34
CA ALA A 60 10.56 17.88 -0.27
C ALA A 60 11.45 17.70 -1.51
N GLY A 61 12.07 18.82 -1.91
CA GLY A 61 13.11 18.84 -2.91
C GLY A 61 12.69 18.41 -4.32
N GLN A 62 13.67 18.04 -5.13
CA GLN A 62 13.44 17.70 -6.55
C GLN A 62 12.70 16.37 -6.74
N ILE A 63 12.98 15.38 -5.87
CA ILE A 63 12.27 14.09 -5.92
C ILE A 63 10.81 14.27 -5.50
N GLY A 64 10.52 15.16 -4.53
CA GLY A 64 9.15 15.53 -4.17
C GLY A 64 8.37 16.13 -5.34
N GLN A 65 8.95 17.09 -6.02
CA GLN A 65 8.37 17.69 -7.23
C GLN A 65 8.13 16.65 -8.35
N ARG A 66 9.12 15.75 -8.56
CA ARG A 66 8.98 14.67 -9.53
C ARG A 66 7.82 13.74 -9.16
N MET A 67 7.71 13.35 -7.90
CA MET A 67 6.63 12.49 -7.39
C MET A 67 5.25 13.12 -7.67
N GLU A 68 5.09 14.40 -7.34
CA GLU A 68 3.84 15.11 -7.59
C GLU A 68 3.50 15.18 -9.08
N ALA A 69 4.49 15.53 -9.92
CA ALA A 69 4.31 15.57 -11.37
C ALA A 69 3.91 14.19 -11.94
N MET A 70 4.50 13.11 -11.43
CA MET A 70 4.12 11.75 -11.81
C MET A 70 2.65 11.46 -11.45
N LEU A 71 2.21 11.74 -10.22
CA LEU A 71 0.84 11.55 -9.78
C LEU A 71 -0.16 12.36 -10.63
N GLN A 72 0.13 13.63 -10.83
CA GLN A 72 -0.71 14.53 -11.63
C GLN A 72 -0.83 14.09 -13.09
N ALA A 73 0.24 13.56 -13.68
CA ALA A 73 0.22 12.98 -15.03
C ALA A 73 -0.74 11.79 -15.19
N ARG A 74 -1.14 11.17 -14.07
CA ARG A 74 -2.18 10.10 -14.02
C ARG A 74 -3.54 10.60 -13.55
N GLY A 75 -3.74 11.91 -13.46
CA GLY A 75 -5.03 12.50 -13.03
C GLY A 75 -5.28 12.39 -11.52
N VAL A 76 -4.26 12.11 -10.73
CA VAL A 76 -4.34 12.15 -9.26
C VAL A 76 -4.16 13.59 -8.80
N ALA A 77 -5.11 14.12 -8.03
CA ALA A 77 -4.92 15.40 -7.35
C ALA A 77 -3.88 15.27 -6.24
N THR A 78 -3.09 16.34 -6.00
CA THR A 78 -2.05 16.34 -4.97
C THR A 78 -2.22 17.52 -4.01
N ASP A 79 -2.00 17.28 -2.71
CA ASP A 79 -1.96 18.32 -1.66
C ASP A 79 -0.91 17.93 -0.60
N PHE A 80 0.36 17.93 -1.02
CA PHE A 80 1.49 17.63 -0.12
C PHE A 80 1.94 18.86 0.66
N VAL A 81 2.29 18.65 1.92
CA VAL A 81 2.95 19.68 2.73
C VAL A 81 4.43 19.67 2.39
N GLU A 82 4.96 20.82 2.03
CA GLU A 82 6.39 20.98 1.82
C GLU A 82 7.14 20.81 3.14
N ALA A 83 8.09 19.90 3.19
CA ALA A 83 8.88 19.52 4.36
C ALA A 83 10.36 19.75 4.11
N GLU A 84 11.21 19.37 5.06
CA GLU A 84 12.66 19.56 4.98
C GLU A 84 13.38 18.35 4.39
N GLY A 85 14.56 18.59 3.82
CA GLY A 85 15.40 17.55 3.23
C GLY A 85 15.00 17.23 1.80
N GLU A 86 14.83 15.94 1.51
CA GLU A 86 14.50 15.42 0.19
C GLU A 86 13.48 14.29 0.34
N THR A 87 12.46 14.24 -0.48
CA THR A 87 11.63 13.04 -0.66
C THR A 87 12.53 11.87 -1.04
N ARG A 88 12.30 10.70 -0.46
CA ARG A 88 13.20 9.57 -0.63
C ARG A 88 13.22 9.09 -2.07
N LEU A 89 14.41 8.75 -2.54
CA LEU A 89 14.63 7.94 -3.72
C LEU A 89 15.03 6.53 -3.26
N ASN A 90 14.18 5.55 -3.48
CA ASN A 90 14.55 4.17 -3.27
C ASN A 90 15.15 3.59 -4.55
N VAL A 91 16.17 2.76 -4.41
CA VAL A 91 16.68 1.93 -5.50
C VAL A 91 16.20 0.51 -5.28
N VAL A 92 15.34 0.04 -6.17
CA VAL A 92 14.83 -1.33 -6.16
C VAL A 92 15.69 -2.15 -7.13
N VAL A 93 16.35 -3.19 -6.61
CA VAL A 93 17.18 -4.09 -7.41
C VAL A 93 16.43 -5.41 -7.59
N VAL A 94 16.17 -5.77 -8.84
CA VAL A 94 15.60 -7.06 -9.22
C VAL A 94 16.70 -7.89 -9.87
N CYS A 95 16.97 -9.08 -9.35
CA CYS A 95 17.93 -10.02 -9.89
C CYS A 95 17.26 -11.02 -10.81
N ALA A 96 17.54 -10.98 -12.12
CA ALA A 96 16.92 -11.85 -13.10
C ALA A 96 17.23 -13.35 -12.85
N LYS A 97 18.47 -13.64 -12.38
CA LYS A 97 18.94 -15.01 -12.14
C LYS A 97 18.25 -15.64 -10.92
N SER A 98 18.19 -14.94 -9.79
CA SER A 98 17.65 -15.47 -8.54
C SER A 98 16.17 -15.17 -8.35
N LYS A 99 15.57 -14.28 -9.16
CA LYS A 99 14.22 -13.73 -9.00
C LYS A 99 14.03 -13.01 -7.66
N GLN A 100 15.09 -12.72 -6.94
CA GLN A 100 15.05 -11.98 -5.68
C GLN A 100 15.04 -10.48 -5.94
N GLN A 101 14.43 -9.75 -5.01
CA GLN A 101 14.35 -8.30 -5.03
C GLN A 101 14.85 -7.72 -3.72
N SER A 102 15.57 -6.61 -3.80
CA SER A 102 16.02 -5.83 -2.64
C SER A 102 15.71 -4.35 -2.86
N THR A 103 15.33 -3.66 -1.80
CA THR A 103 15.11 -2.21 -1.84
C THR A 103 16.17 -1.52 -0.97
N LEU A 104 16.90 -0.60 -1.56
CA LEU A 104 17.84 0.27 -0.88
C LEU A 104 17.13 1.60 -0.62
N THR A 105 17.04 2.01 0.64
CA THR A 105 16.33 3.21 1.05
C THR A 105 17.16 4.01 2.07
N ALA A 106 16.93 5.32 2.12
CA ALA A 106 17.52 6.21 3.10
C ALA A 106 16.45 7.16 3.66
N ASN A 107 16.58 7.54 4.92
CA ASN A 107 15.70 8.53 5.54
C ASN A 107 16.25 9.93 5.26
N THR A 108 15.66 10.62 4.31
CA THR A 108 16.09 11.94 3.82
C THR A 108 15.05 13.02 4.04
N LEU A 109 13.80 12.62 4.35
CA LEU A 109 12.67 13.51 4.61
C LEU A 109 12.52 13.74 6.11
N ARG A 110 12.44 15.03 6.52
CA ARG A 110 12.28 15.45 7.90
C ARG A 110 11.08 16.37 8.07
N VAL A 111 10.34 16.19 9.14
CA VAL A 111 9.19 17.03 9.45
C VAL A 111 9.31 17.65 10.84
N ARG A 112 8.71 18.83 11.01
CA ARG A 112 8.54 19.50 12.31
C ARG A 112 7.07 19.49 12.69
N ALA A 113 6.77 19.90 13.92
CA ALA A 113 5.40 19.98 14.44
C ALA A 113 4.49 20.81 13.52
N GLU A 114 4.97 21.93 12.99
CA GLU A 114 4.24 22.82 12.08
C GLU A 114 3.84 22.13 10.76
N HIS A 115 4.69 21.27 10.20
CA HIS A 115 4.35 20.48 9.00
C HIS A 115 3.26 19.45 9.32
N VAL A 116 3.34 18.82 10.49
CA VAL A 116 2.34 17.87 10.96
C VAL A 116 0.98 18.54 11.16
N ASP A 117 0.97 19.75 11.76
CA ASP A 117 -0.26 20.51 11.96
C ASP A 117 -0.88 20.99 10.64
N GLN A 118 -0.05 21.37 9.66
CA GLN A 118 -0.50 21.66 8.31
C GLN A 118 -1.13 20.43 7.64
N LEU A 119 -0.47 19.26 7.73
CA LEU A 119 -1.03 18.02 7.19
C LEU A 119 -2.37 17.68 7.84
N ARG A 120 -2.46 17.75 9.17
CA ARG A 120 -3.72 17.53 9.89
C ARG A 120 -4.82 18.49 9.42
N SER A 121 -4.51 19.78 9.29
CA SER A 121 -5.47 20.79 8.85
C SER A 121 -5.96 20.54 7.41
N ARG A 122 -5.04 20.23 6.48
CA ARG A 122 -5.39 19.89 5.08
C ARG A 122 -6.20 18.59 5.02
N TYR A 123 -5.80 17.58 5.78
CA TYR A 123 -6.52 16.31 5.86
C TYR A 123 -7.96 16.48 6.38
N MET A 124 -8.16 17.29 7.44
CA MET A 124 -9.50 17.58 7.95
C MET A 124 -10.41 18.19 6.89
N ARG A 125 -9.89 19.08 6.03
CA ARG A 125 -10.64 19.63 4.89
C ARG A 125 -10.91 18.58 3.81
N ALA A 126 -9.94 17.73 3.51
CA ALA A 126 -10.10 16.67 2.53
C ALA A 126 -11.17 15.64 2.92
N LEU A 127 -11.36 15.41 4.22
CA LEU A 127 -12.42 14.52 4.72
C LEU A 127 -13.83 14.98 4.37
N ASP A 128 -14.07 16.27 4.11
CA ASP A 128 -15.40 16.79 3.73
C ASP A 128 -15.91 16.20 2.40
N GLN A 129 -14.99 15.73 1.54
CA GLN A 129 -15.31 15.12 0.24
C GLN A 129 -14.86 13.66 0.13
N ALA A 130 -14.28 13.11 1.20
CA ALA A 130 -13.77 11.76 1.19
C ALA A 130 -14.87 10.72 1.32
N SER A 131 -14.86 9.71 0.46
CA SER A 131 -15.72 8.53 0.55
C SER A 131 -14.97 7.30 1.09
N CYS A 132 -13.64 7.33 1.05
CA CYS A 132 -12.74 6.34 1.63
C CYS A 132 -11.36 6.97 1.82
N VAL A 133 -10.62 6.52 2.81
CA VAL A 133 -9.24 6.94 3.09
C VAL A 133 -8.31 5.74 3.04
N ILE A 134 -7.14 5.90 2.40
CA ILE A 134 -6.00 4.96 2.51
C ILE A 134 -4.89 5.68 3.27
N LEU A 135 -4.45 5.11 4.37
CA LEU A 135 -3.29 5.58 5.13
C LEU A 135 -2.19 4.53 5.07
N GLY A 136 -0.95 4.93 4.80
CA GLY A 136 0.09 3.92 4.77
C GLY A 136 1.51 4.42 4.61
N GLY A 137 2.44 3.50 4.83
CA GLY A 137 3.87 3.72 4.80
C GLY A 137 4.49 3.92 6.20
N SER A 138 5.80 4.15 6.24
CA SER A 138 6.53 4.52 7.45
C SER A 138 6.27 5.97 7.83
N LEU A 139 6.67 6.36 9.03
CA LEU A 139 6.68 7.76 9.45
C LEU A 139 8.06 8.37 9.15
N PRO A 140 8.12 9.65 8.69
CA PRO A 140 9.38 10.36 8.53
C PRO A 140 9.96 10.78 9.89
N GLU A 141 11.24 11.15 9.92
CA GLU A 141 11.89 11.70 11.09
C GLU A 141 11.16 12.98 11.56
N GLY A 142 10.87 13.07 12.86
CA GLY A 142 10.15 14.20 13.47
C GLY A 142 8.63 14.05 13.49
N ALA A 143 8.05 13.08 12.78
CA ALA A 143 6.62 12.82 12.86
C ALA A 143 6.25 12.13 14.20
N PRO A 144 5.17 12.55 14.87
CA PRO A 144 4.72 11.90 16.09
C PRO A 144 4.22 10.48 15.79
N HIS A 145 4.53 9.55 16.68
CA HIS A 145 4.09 8.17 16.56
C HIS A 145 2.55 8.03 16.52
N SER A 146 1.82 8.99 17.10
CA SER A 146 0.36 9.02 17.11
C SER A 146 -0.26 9.46 15.78
N LEU A 147 0.52 9.93 14.80
CA LEU A 147 -0.01 10.56 13.59
C LEU A 147 -1.08 9.70 12.90
N TYR A 148 -0.83 8.41 12.70
CA TYR A 148 -1.83 7.54 12.08
C TYR A 148 -3.07 7.34 12.94
N SER A 149 -2.91 7.20 14.27
CA SER A 149 -4.05 7.07 15.18
C SER A 149 -4.95 8.29 15.13
N ASP A 150 -4.34 9.50 15.06
CA ASP A 150 -5.07 10.76 14.96
C ASP A 150 -5.85 10.87 13.65
N LEU A 151 -5.21 10.52 12.52
CA LEU A 151 -5.84 10.55 11.19
C LEU A 151 -6.97 9.51 11.07
N ILE A 152 -6.76 8.28 11.58
CA ILE A 152 -7.79 7.24 11.62
C ILE A 152 -8.97 7.70 12.47
N GLY A 153 -8.72 8.24 13.66
CA GLY A 153 -9.75 8.74 14.57
C GLY A 153 -10.59 9.84 13.92
N ALA A 154 -9.96 10.79 13.23
CA ALA A 154 -10.64 11.89 12.55
C ALA A 154 -11.57 11.40 11.41
N ALA A 155 -11.13 10.45 10.59
CA ALA A 155 -11.98 9.87 9.54
C ALA A 155 -13.14 9.05 10.12
N ARG A 156 -12.87 8.23 11.15
CA ARG A 156 -13.91 7.44 11.83
C ARG A 156 -14.99 8.30 12.48
N ALA A 157 -14.62 9.42 13.08
CA ALA A 157 -15.58 10.36 13.66
C ALA A 157 -16.58 10.91 12.62
N ARG A 158 -16.23 10.83 11.32
CA ARG A 158 -17.09 11.20 10.18
C ARG A 158 -17.70 10.00 9.46
N ASN A 159 -17.59 8.79 10.01
CA ASN A 159 -18.04 7.54 9.42
C ASN A 159 -17.42 7.27 8.04
N ILE A 160 -16.18 7.73 7.80
CA ILE A 160 -15.44 7.48 6.57
C ILE A 160 -14.59 6.22 6.78
N PRO A 161 -14.73 5.18 5.92
CA PRO A 161 -13.94 3.97 6.03
C PRO A 161 -12.46 4.24 5.78
N VAL A 162 -11.60 3.63 6.60
CA VAL A 162 -10.14 3.77 6.53
C VAL A 162 -9.50 2.42 6.25
N ILE A 163 -8.72 2.36 5.19
CA ILE A 163 -7.78 1.27 4.91
C ILE A 163 -6.41 1.69 5.44
N PHE A 164 -5.78 0.86 6.23
CA PHE A 164 -4.50 1.18 6.85
C PHE A 164 -3.46 0.09 6.60
N ASP A 165 -2.31 0.48 6.06
CA ASP A 165 -1.18 -0.43 5.80
C ASP A 165 0.15 0.23 6.17
N SER A 166 0.77 -0.25 7.24
CA SER A 166 2.05 0.22 7.75
C SER A 166 2.88 -0.95 8.27
N SER A 167 3.96 -0.68 8.97
CA SER A 167 4.82 -1.70 9.58
C SER A 167 5.26 -1.30 10.97
N GLY A 168 5.76 -2.26 11.75
CA GLY A 168 6.38 -2.05 13.06
C GLY A 168 5.46 -1.33 14.07
N SER A 169 6.03 -0.37 14.81
CA SER A 169 5.29 0.38 15.84
C SER A 169 4.15 1.23 15.28
N ALA A 170 4.32 1.80 14.09
CA ALA A 170 3.27 2.59 13.43
C ALA A 170 2.03 1.74 13.10
N LEU A 171 2.24 0.49 12.65
CA LEU A 171 1.14 -0.46 12.40
C LEU A 171 0.40 -0.80 13.69
N ARG A 172 1.11 -1.10 14.78
CA ARG A 172 0.49 -1.41 16.09
C ARG A 172 -0.34 -0.24 16.63
N MET A 173 0.20 0.97 16.56
CA MET A 173 -0.51 2.16 17.06
C MET A 173 -1.73 2.51 16.20
N GLY A 174 -1.60 2.43 14.88
CA GLY A 174 -2.73 2.67 13.97
C GLY A 174 -3.82 1.62 14.10
N LEU A 175 -3.47 0.34 14.30
CA LEU A 175 -4.43 -0.74 14.55
C LEU A 175 -5.28 -0.47 15.81
N ALA A 176 -4.67 0.05 16.88
CA ALA A 176 -5.39 0.41 18.12
C ALA A 176 -6.47 1.48 17.88
N ALA A 177 -6.33 2.32 16.85
CA ALA A 177 -7.36 3.29 16.44
C ALA A 177 -8.50 2.66 15.62
N ARG A 178 -8.46 1.34 15.38
CA ARG A 178 -9.51 0.52 14.72
C ARG A 178 -9.88 1.04 13.33
N PRO A 179 -8.98 1.03 12.34
CA PRO A 179 -9.34 1.28 10.95
C PRO A 179 -10.37 0.24 10.47
N GLN A 180 -11.06 0.51 9.35
CA GLN A 180 -12.01 -0.45 8.77
C GLN A 180 -11.27 -1.71 8.30
N LEU A 181 -10.13 -1.55 7.63
CA LEU A 181 -9.39 -2.65 7.01
C LEU A 181 -7.89 -2.46 7.24
N ILE A 182 -7.19 -3.56 7.54
CA ILE A 182 -5.73 -3.64 7.50
C ILE A 182 -5.28 -4.74 6.52
N LYS A 183 -4.05 -4.59 5.99
CA LYS A 183 -3.48 -5.60 5.07
C LYS A 183 -2.05 -5.99 5.49
N PRO A 184 -1.87 -6.77 6.53
CA PRO A 184 -0.56 -7.30 6.88
C PRO A 184 -0.09 -8.37 5.88
N ASN A 185 1.21 -8.40 5.61
CA ASN A 185 1.85 -9.57 5.03
C ASN A 185 2.16 -10.60 6.12
N GLN A 186 2.67 -11.76 5.72
CA GLN A 186 3.02 -12.87 6.61
C GLN A 186 3.91 -12.44 7.78
N ALA A 187 4.95 -11.64 7.52
CA ALA A 187 5.90 -11.19 8.54
C ALA A 187 5.27 -10.15 9.48
N GLU A 188 4.51 -9.19 8.94
CA GLU A 188 3.79 -8.18 9.70
C GLU A 188 2.70 -8.83 10.59
N LEU A 189 2.00 -9.86 10.08
CA LEU A 189 1.01 -10.60 10.85
C LEU A 189 1.66 -11.36 12.01
N ALA A 190 2.79 -12.01 11.77
CA ALA A 190 3.57 -12.68 12.82
C ALA A 190 4.05 -11.67 13.89
N GLU A 191 4.56 -10.51 13.46
CA GLU A 191 5.01 -9.45 14.37
C GLU A 191 3.86 -8.86 15.21
N LEU A 192 2.68 -8.64 14.62
CA LEU A 192 1.51 -8.10 15.32
C LEU A 192 1.00 -9.02 16.40
N THR A 193 1.02 -10.33 16.15
CA THR A 193 0.43 -11.33 17.05
C THR A 193 1.44 -12.01 17.95
N GLY A 194 2.73 -11.89 17.66
CA GLY A 194 3.79 -12.65 18.33
C GLY A 194 3.76 -14.15 18.02
N GLN A 195 2.99 -14.57 17.03
CA GLN A 195 2.83 -15.97 16.62
C GLN A 195 3.70 -16.31 15.42
N VAL A 196 4.05 -17.57 15.28
CA VAL A 196 4.70 -18.07 14.06
C VAL A 196 3.63 -18.29 12.99
N VAL A 197 3.80 -17.64 11.84
CA VAL A 197 2.88 -17.75 10.71
C VAL A 197 3.64 -18.38 9.53
N LYS A 198 3.37 -19.65 9.22
CA LYS A 198 4.02 -20.39 8.11
C LYS A 198 3.03 -20.93 7.09
N SER A 199 1.80 -21.14 7.50
CA SER A 199 0.73 -21.72 6.69
C SER A 199 -0.48 -20.79 6.63
N LEU A 200 -1.43 -21.09 5.74
CA LEU A 200 -2.71 -20.40 5.69
C LEU A 200 -3.51 -20.60 6.99
N GLU A 201 -3.40 -21.78 7.62
CA GLU A 201 -4.06 -22.04 8.90
C GLU A 201 -3.48 -21.16 10.02
N ASP A 202 -2.14 -21.05 10.12
CA ASP A 202 -1.50 -20.14 11.09
C ASP A 202 -1.94 -18.68 10.84
N ALA A 203 -1.98 -18.28 9.56
CA ALA A 203 -2.42 -16.94 9.18
C ALA A 203 -3.89 -16.68 9.55
N TYR A 204 -4.77 -17.67 9.37
CA TYR A 204 -6.17 -17.57 9.75
C TYR A 204 -6.33 -17.43 11.27
N GLN A 205 -5.63 -18.23 12.06
CA GLN A 205 -5.67 -18.14 13.53
C GLN A 205 -5.17 -16.76 14.01
N ALA A 206 -4.04 -16.31 13.51
CA ALA A 206 -3.47 -15.02 13.85
C ALA A 206 -4.40 -13.84 13.42
N ALA A 207 -4.93 -13.88 12.20
CA ALA A 207 -5.86 -12.89 11.69
C ALA A 207 -7.16 -12.84 12.49
N SER A 208 -7.71 -13.99 12.86
CA SER A 208 -8.93 -14.10 13.67
C SER A 208 -8.76 -13.49 15.07
N VAL A 209 -7.57 -13.62 15.66
CA VAL A 209 -7.27 -12.94 16.93
C VAL A 209 -7.32 -11.42 16.77
N LEU A 210 -6.70 -10.87 15.73
CA LEU A 210 -6.71 -9.43 15.47
C LEU A 210 -8.12 -8.92 15.17
N GLN A 211 -8.88 -9.65 14.33
CA GLN A 211 -10.26 -9.28 13.98
C GLN A 211 -11.14 -9.23 15.24
N ARG A 212 -11.09 -10.25 16.11
CA ARG A 212 -11.87 -10.27 17.36
C ARG A 212 -11.44 -9.20 18.35
N THR A 213 -10.13 -8.94 18.46
CA THR A 213 -9.60 -7.97 19.45
C THR A 213 -9.89 -6.54 19.08
N PHE A 214 -9.74 -6.20 17.80
CA PHE A 214 -9.83 -4.81 17.34
C PHE A 214 -11.12 -4.51 16.56
N GLY A 215 -11.88 -5.52 16.12
CA GLY A 215 -13.08 -5.34 15.30
C GLY A 215 -12.75 -4.78 13.92
N VAL A 216 -11.63 -5.22 13.31
CA VAL A 216 -11.16 -4.75 12.00
C VAL A 216 -11.31 -5.85 10.96
N ASP A 217 -11.58 -5.47 9.72
CA ASP A 217 -11.42 -6.36 8.58
C ASP A 217 -9.93 -6.53 8.27
N LEU A 218 -9.57 -7.69 7.68
CA LEU A 218 -8.18 -8.01 7.48
C LEU A 218 -7.96 -8.79 6.17
N ILE A 219 -6.88 -8.43 5.44
CA ILE A 219 -6.37 -9.20 4.31
C ILE A 219 -4.93 -9.61 4.62
N ALA A 220 -4.70 -10.88 4.92
CA ALA A 220 -3.37 -11.43 5.16
C ALA A 220 -2.78 -11.96 3.85
N THR A 221 -1.70 -11.34 3.35
CA THR A 221 -1.02 -11.80 2.13
C THR A 221 0.10 -12.77 2.50
N MET A 222 0.10 -13.94 1.83
CA MET A 222 0.99 -15.08 2.12
C MET A 222 1.92 -15.40 0.93
N GLY A 223 2.22 -14.41 0.09
CA GLY A 223 3.08 -14.59 -1.08
C GLY A 223 2.53 -15.66 -2.04
N GLU A 224 3.35 -16.66 -2.35
CA GLU A 224 2.99 -17.75 -3.27
C GLU A 224 1.86 -18.66 -2.76
N GLN A 225 1.53 -18.60 -1.46
CA GLN A 225 0.40 -19.32 -0.89
C GLN A 225 -0.95 -18.57 -1.11
N GLY A 226 -0.94 -17.38 -1.70
CA GLY A 226 -2.13 -16.57 -1.91
C GLY A 226 -2.44 -15.65 -0.74
N ALA A 227 -3.71 -15.52 -0.36
CA ALA A 227 -4.11 -14.63 0.71
C ALA A 227 -5.38 -15.13 1.43
N LEU A 228 -5.58 -14.64 2.65
CA LEU A 228 -6.83 -14.78 3.40
C LEU A 228 -7.46 -13.41 3.57
N ALA A 229 -8.77 -13.31 3.39
CA ALA A 229 -9.54 -12.11 3.67
C ALA A 229 -10.63 -12.43 4.70
N LEU A 230 -10.58 -11.77 5.86
CA LEU A 230 -11.57 -11.85 6.92
C LEU A 230 -12.35 -10.53 6.92
N ILE A 231 -13.53 -10.52 6.31
CA ILE A 231 -14.34 -9.32 6.10
C ILE A 231 -15.70 -9.51 6.80
N GLY A 232 -15.89 -8.84 7.92
CA GLY A 232 -17.04 -9.09 8.78
C GLY A 232 -17.11 -10.56 9.20
N GLN A 233 -18.19 -11.24 8.85
CA GLN A 233 -18.38 -12.67 9.13
C GLN A 233 -18.02 -13.56 7.92
N LYS A 234 -17.60 -13.00 6.80
CA LYS A 234 -17.23 -13.75 5.61
C LYS A 234 -15.72 -13.89 5.54
N HIS A 235 -15.27 -15.13 5.40
CA HIS A 235 -13.84 -15.45 5.29
C HIS A 235 -13.57 -16.11 3.94
N TYR A 236 -12.52 -15.64 3.27
CA TYR A 236 -12.15 -16.10 1.94
C TYR A 236 -10.70 -16.52 1.89
N TYR A 237 -10.43 -17.58 1.16
CA TYR A 237 -9.13 -17.88 0.59
C TYR A 237 -9.08 -17.36 -0.85
N ILE A 238 -8.03 -16.63 -1.15
CA ILE A 238 -7.75 -16.12 -2.49
C ILE A 238 -6.51 -16.83 -3.00
N PRO A 239 -6.66 -17.83 -3.90
CA PRO A 239 -5.52 -18.50 -4.53
C PRO A 239 -4.63 -17.52 -5.30
N PRO A 240 -3.32 -17.77 -5.37
CA PRO A 240 -2.42 -16.93 -6.14
C PRO A 240 -2.78 -17.01 -7.64
N LEU A 241 -2.73 -15.87 -8.32
CA LEU A 241 -2.82 -15.84 -9.77
C LEU A 241 -1.56 -16.45 -10.39
N ARG A 242 -1.72 -17.20 -11.46
CA ARG A 242 -0.58 -17.72 -12.23
C ARG A 242 0.02 -16.61 -13.08
N VAL A 243 1.03 -15.95 -12.57
CA VAL A 243 1.70 -14.81 -13.21
C VAL A 243 3.22 -15.06 -13.22
N GLU A 244 3.83 -14.82 -14.38
CA GLU A 244 5.28 -14.70 -14.43
C GLU A 244 5.66 -13.32 -13.90
N ALA A 245 6.10 -13.30 -12.63
CA ALA A 245 6.43 -12.06 -11.95
C ALA A 245 7.78 -11.51 -12.42
N VAL A 246 7.79 -10.21 -12.73
CA VAL A 246 8.99 -9.41 -13.01
C VAL A 246 9.45 -8.72 -11.74
N SER A 247 8.53 -8.05 -11.02
CA SER A 247 8.77 -7.39 -9.73
C SER A 247 7.56 -7.58 -8.82
N THR A 248 7.80 -7.59 -7.50
CA THR A 248 6.71 -7.71 -6.50
C THR A 248 6.35 -6.38 -5.86
N ALA A 249 7.08 -5.30 -6.20
CA ALA A 249 6.89 -3.98 -5.60
C ALA A 249 5.54 -3.36 -6.00
N GLY A 250 4.75 -2.95 -4.99
CA GLY A 250 3.45 -2.32 -5.20
C GLY A 250 2.26 -3.28 -5.37
N ALA A 251 2.49 -4.62 -5.45
CA ALA A 251 1.39 -5.58 -5.57
C ALA A 251 0.45 -5.56 -4.36
N GLY A 252 1.00 -5.39 -3.15
CA GLY A 252 0.20 -5.22 -1.94
C GLY A 252 -0.66 -3.95 -1.96
N ASP A 253 -0.12 -2.86 -2.53
CA ASP A 253 -0.78 -1.57 -2.59
C ASP A 253 -1.91 -1.55 -3.62
N ALA A 254 -1.81 -2.40 -4.63
CA ALA A 254 -2.89 -2.66 -5.59
C ALA A 254 -4.13 -3.27 -4.92
N ILE A 255 -3.94 -4.12 -3.91
CA ILE A 255 -5.07 -4.67 -3.13
C ILE A 255 -5.77 -3.54 -2.35
N LEU A 256 -5.01 -2.61 -1.77
CA LEU A 256 -5.57 -1.44 -1.08
C LEU A 256 -6.40 -0.57 -2.05
N ALA A 257 -5.88 -0.33 -3.26
CA ALA A 257 -6.58 0.43 -4.30
C ALA A 257 -7.91 -0.22 -4.68
N GLY A 258 -7.95 -1.52 -4.94
CA GLY A 258 -9.17 -2.25 -5.25
C GLY A 258 -10.21 -2.21 -4.12
N MET A 259 -9.79 -2.42 -2.88
CA MET A 259 -10.66 -2.33 -1.71
C MET A 259 -11.20 -0.91 -1.52
N ALA A 260 -10.38 0.12 -1.72
CA ALA A 260 -10.83 1.51 -1.63
C ALA A 260 -11.90 1.85 -2.68
N VAL A 261 -11.80 1.31 -3.89
CA VAL A 261 -12.83 1.49 -4.92
C VAL A 261 -14.18 0.94 -4.43
N ALA A 262 -14.19 -0.30 -3.95
CA ALA A 262 -15.43 -0.92 -3.46
C ALA A 262 -16.01 -0.17 -2.26
N LEU A 263 -15.20 0.17 -1.26
CA LEU A 263 -15.64 0.93 -0.09
C LEU A 263 -16.16 2.31 -0.48
N SER A 264 -15.48 3.02 -1.39
CA SER A 264 -15.89 4.36 -1.84
C SER A 264 -17.21 4.37 -2.58
N ARG A 265 -17.56 3.27 -3.24
CA ARG A 265 -18.80 3.08 -4.00
C ARG A 265 -19.89 2.34 -3.23
N ARG A 266 -19.57 1.89 -2.00
CA ARG A 266 -20.44 1.03 -1.19
C ARG A 266 -20.83 -0.27 -1.90
N GLU A 267 -19.90 -0.80 -2.68
CA GLU A 267 -20.02 -2.09 -3.35
C GLU A 267 -19.72 -3.24 -2.34
N PRO A 268 -20.16 -4.46 -2.63
CA PRO A 268 -19.79 -5.62 -1.82
C PRO A 268 -18.26 -5.79 -1.75
N PRO A 269 -17.69 -6.21 -0.61
CA PRO A 269 -16.26 -6.36 -0.45
C PRO A 269 -15.62 -7.34 -1.44
N GLU A 270 -16.39 -8.31 -1.94
CA GLU A 270 -15.96 -9.24 -2.98
C GLU A 270 -15.54 -8.52 -4.28
N ALA A 271 -16.19 -7.41 -4.63
CA ALA A 271 -15.81 -6.60 -5.78
C ALA A 271 -14.43 -5.97 -5.58
N GLY A 272 -14.19 -5.43 -4.36
CA GLY A 272 -12.89 -4.86 -3.99
C GLY A 272 -11.78 -5.90 -3.97
N LEU A 273 -12.04 -7.09 -3.42
CA LEU A 273 -11.09 -8.21 -3.42
C LEU A 273 -10.73 -8.61 -4.86
N ARG A 274 -11.74 -8.83 -5.73
CA ARG A 274 -11.49 -9.20 -7.13
C ARG A 274 -10.66 -8.14 -7.84
N LEU A 275 -11.04 -6.87 -7.73
CA LEU A 275 -10.31 -5.78 -8.36
C LEU A 275 -8.89 -5.66 -7.80
N GLY A 276 -8.72 -5.69 -6.49
CA GLY A 276 -7.42 -5.55 -5.83
C GLY A 276 -6.44 -6.64 -6.22
N PHE A 277 -6.88 -7.90 -6.23
CA PHE A 277 -6.02 -9.03 -6.62
C PHE A 277 -5.76 -9.06 -8.13
N ALA A 278 -6.69 -8.63 -8.97
CA ALA A 278 -6.47 -8.48 -10.40
C ALA A 278 -5.43 -7.39 -10.71
N LEU A 279 -5.53 -6.23 -10.05
CA LEU A 279 -4.54 -5.16 -10.13
C LEU A 279 -3.18 -5.63 -9.62
N ALA A 280 -3.14 -6.37 -8.50
CA ALA A 280 -1.90 -6.94 -7.97
C ALA A 280 -1.24 -7.89 -8.98
N GLY A 281 -2.02 -8.78 -9.61
CA GLY A 281 -1.53 -9.66 -10.66
C GLY A 281 -0.95 -8.89 -11.86
N ALA A 282 -1.56 -7.77 -12.23
CA ALA A 282 -1.05 -6.93 -13.32
C ALA A 282 0.23 -6.18 -12.93
N VAL A 283 0.34 -5.70 -11.68
CA VAL A 283 1.54 -5.05 -11.14
C VAL A 283 2.73 -6.01 -11.16
N LEU A 284 2.54 -7.27 -10.79
CA LEU A 284 3.61 -8.28 -10.80
C LEU A 284 4.31 -8.43 -12.16
N ARG A 285 3.65 -8.06 -13.27
CA ARG A 285 4.18 -8.19 -14.63
C ARG A 285 5.04 -7.03 -15.09
N THR A 286 5.18 -5.99 -14.30
CA THR A 286 5.95 -4.79 -14.65
C THR A 286 7.22 -4.66 -13.81
N LEU A 287 8.23 -4.00 -14.35
CA LEU A 287 9.46 -3.69 -13.63
C LEU A 287 9.27 -2.51 -12.67
N ALA A 288 8.50 -1.51 -13.08
CA ALA A 288 8.25 -0.31 -12.29
C ALA A 288 7.33 -0.60 -11.10
N THR A 289 7.69 -0.12 -9.91
CA THR A 289 6.86 -0.24 -8.70
C THR A 289 5.46 0.32 -8.94
N ALA A 290 4.45 -0.45 -8.51
CA ALA A 290 3.04 -0.09 -8.56
C ALA A 290 2.52 0.31 -9.96
N ASP A 291 3.20 -0.09 -11.03
CA ASP A 291 2.75 0.13 -12.40
C ASP A 291 2.12 -1.14 -12.99
N TYR A 292 1.29 -0.98 -14.02
CA TYR A 292 0.63 -2.10 -14.68
C TYR A 292 0.02 -1.70 -16.02
N GLN A 293 -0.34 -2.70 -16.84
CA GLN A 293 -1.15 -2.48 -18.02
C GLN A 293 -2.62 -2.74 -17.69
N PRO A 294 -3.55 -1.80 -17.99
CA PRO A 294 -4.97 -1.96 -17.66
C PRO A 294 -5.62 -3.20 -18.28
N GLU A 295 -5.14 -3.63 -19.45
CA GLU A 295 -5.59 -4.83 -20.16
C GLU A 295 -5.29 -6.09 -19.35
N ASP A 296 -4.10 -6.17 -18.71
CA ASP A 296 -3.74 -7.29 -17.85
C ASP A 296 -4.66 -7.35 -16.63
N ALA A 297 -4.94 -6.21 -15.99
CA ALA A 297 -5.84 -6.14 -14.85
C ALA A 297 -7.26 -6.61 -15.23
N ARG A 298 -7.79 -6.18 -16.38
CA ARG A 298 -9.11 -6.63 -16.88
C ARG A 298 -9.14 -8.14 -17.10
N ARG A 299 -8.09 -8.70 -17.71
CA ARG A 299 -7.97 -10.15 -17.92
C ARG A 299 -7.91 -10.92 -16.60
N PHE A 300 -7.18 -10.40 -15.59
CA PHE A 300 -7.08 -11.06 -14.29
C PHE A 300 -8.36 -10.97 -13.47
N LEU A 301 -9.22 -9.97 -13.68
CA LEU A 301 -10.54 -9.90 -13.01
C LEU A 301 -11.36 -11.18 -13.18
N GLU A 302 -11.29 -11.80 -14.34
CA GLU A 302 -12.02 -13.05 -14.65
C GLU A 302 -11.36 -14.27 -13.98
N GLN A 303 -10.11 -14.16 -13.58
CA GLN A 303 -9.32 -15.28 -13.04
C GLN A 303 -9.28 -15.30 -11.49
N VAL A 304 -9.55 -14.16 -10.84
CA VAL A 304 -9.55 -14.09 -9.37
C VAL A 304 -10.66 -14.94 -8.79
N GLN A 305 -10.29 -15.91 -7.99
CA GLN A 305 -11.21 -16.77 -7.26
C GLN A 305 -11.29 -16.32 -5.80
N LEU A 306 -12.50 -16.31 -5.26
CA LEU A 306 -12.77 -16.10 -3.85
C LEU A 306 -13.43 -17.38 -3.33
N LEU A 307 -12.64 -18.19 -2.68
CA LEU A 307 -13.10 -19.49 -2.14
C LEU A 307 -13.48 -19.28 -0.67
N PRO A 308 -14.66 -19.75 -0.22
CA PRO A 308 -14.98 -19.70 1.19
C PRO A 308 -13.88 -20.39 2.02
N TRP A 309 -13.42 -19.72 3.09
CA TRP A 309 -12.54 -20.37 4.06
C TRP A 309 -13.41 -21.10 5.06
N PRO A 310 -13.19 -22.39 5.31
CA PRO A 310 -13.98 -23.14 6.30
C PRO A 310 -13.72 -22.55 7.70
N SER A 311 -14.81 -22.19 8.36
CA SER A 311 -14.82 -21.67 9.74
C SER A 311 -14.72 -22.82 10.76
#